data_de1ed494e9ed61a9546d6a1aab972250
#
_entry.id   de1ed494e9ed61a9546d6a1aab972250
#
_cell.length_a   1.000
_cell.length_b   1.000
_cell.length_c   1.000
_cell.angle_alpha   90.00
_cell.angle_beta   90.00
_cell.angle_gamma   90.00
#
_symmetry.space_group_name_H-M   'P 1'
#
loop_
_entity.id
_entity.type
_entity.pdbx_description
1 polymer ?
#
loop_
_entity_poly.entity_id
_entity_poly.type
_entity_poly.pdbx_seq_one_letter_code
_entity_poly.pdbx_strand_id
1 'polypeptide(L)'
;MALANASLEGAPAATPPLTARHSIWLNPGFYAAHFDTNKGLRNENFGLGVEVQLNEDWSVTAGRFINSDSAHSSYVGAYYQPFTFAYGKWGVVMGAFNGYPKAFDGGWFPAVLPVATWESRWVGLNVALVPPLKDRLYGAVSFQLKVRVWD
;
A
#
# COMPACT_ATOMS: atom_id res chain seq x y z
N MET A 1 30.56 -2.64 -4.83
CA MET A 1 30.11 -2.19 -5.46
C MET A 1 30.17 -2.08 -5.79
N ALA A 2 30.89 -1.79 -5.92
CA ALA A 2 30.58 -1.14 -6.43
C ALA A 2 30.66 -0.98 -6.59
N LEU A 3 31.27 -0.93 -6.78
CA LEU A 3 31.04 -0.31 -7.21
C LEU A 3 31.37 -0.29 -7.35
N ALA A 4 32.22 -0.50 -7.49
CA ALA A 4 32.10 -0.02 -7.91
C ALA A 4 32.57 0.03 -8.07
N ASN A 5 33.34 -0.11 -8.32
CA ASN A 5 33.28 0.40 -8.82
C ASN A 5 33.50 0.59 -9.06
N ALA A 6 34.20 0.61 -9.17
CA ALA A 6 33.83 1.25 -9.66
C ALA A 6 34.00 1.30 -9.97
N SER A 7 34.41 1.17 -10.14
CA SER A 7 33.98 1.59 -10.66
C SER A 7 33.90 1.50 -10.97
N LEU A 8 34.33 1.49 -11.11
CA LEU A 8 33.72 1.90 -11.63
C LEU A 8 33.82 2.12 -11.83
N GLU A 9 34.39 2.18 -11.92
CA GLU A 9 33.99 2.74 -12.29
C GLU A 9 33.73 3.13 -12.65
N GLY A 10 34.18 3.31 -12.61
CA GLY A 10 33.71 3.89 -12.93
C GLY A 10 33.09 4.34 -12.70
N ALA A 11 33.42 4.10 -13.14
CA ALA A 11 32.59 4.80 -13.02
C ALA A 11 32.23 5.17 -12.06
N PRO A 12 32.52 6.07 -12.11
CA PRO A 12 32.35 6.49 -10.82
C PRO A 12 31.41 5.63 -10.14
N ALA A 13 31.68 5.31 -9.04
CA ALA A 13 30.66 4.66 -8.35
C ALA A 13 29.44 5.50 -8.50
N ALA A 14 28.70 5.22 -9.47
CA ALA A 14 27.43 5.87 -9.62
C ALA A 14 26.61 5.60 -8.39
N THR A 15 26.00 6.63 -7.85
CA THR A 15 25.00 6.46 -6.81
C THR A 15 23.91 5.56 -7.38
N PRO A 16 23.58 4.46 -6.74
CA PRO A 16 22.48 3.63 -7.23
C PRO A 16 21.21 4.47 -7.34
N PRO A 17 20.35 4.21 -8.32
CA PRO A 17 19.07 4.88 -8.37
C PRO A 17 18.33 4.72 -7.04
N LEU A 18 17.55 5.71 -6.63
CA LEU A 18 16.75 5.60 -5.41
C LEU A 18 15.86 4.36 -5.42
N THR A 19 15.40 3.99 -6.61
CA THR A 19 14.56 2.82 -6.81
C THR A 19 15.28 1.49 -6.55
N ALA A 20 16.62 1.49 -6.55
CA ALA A 20 17.40 0.29 -6.20
C ALA A 20 17.60 0.14 -4.70
N ARG A 21 17.19 1.12 -3.90
CA ARG A 21 17.30 1.07 -2.46
C ARG A 21 16.05 0.50 -1.85
N HIS A 22 16.24 -0.23 -0.77
CA HIS A 22 15.11 -0.66 0.05
C HIS A 22 14.72 0.48 0.97
N SER A 23 13.50 0.95 0.84
CA SER A 23 12.97 1.95 1.77
C SER A 23 11.84 1.32 2.58
N ILE A 24 11.71 1.80 3.80
CA ILE A 24 10.70 1.31 4.74
C ILE A 24 9.79 2.47 5.08
N TRP A 25 8.49 2.23 4.95
CA TRP A 25 7.44 3.19 5.23
C TRP A 25 6.53 2.65 6.31
N LEU A 26 6.10 3.52 7.21
CA LEU A 26 5.06 3.20 8.19
C LEU A 26 3.78 3.95 7.86
N ASN A 27 2.65 3.34 8.16
CA ASN A 27 1.35 3.97 7.96
C ASN A 27 0.45 3.78 9.18
N PRO A 28 -0.45 4.76 9.46
CA PRO A 28 -1.37 4.71 10.60
C PRO A 28 -2.71 4.06 10.27
N GLY A 29 -2.82 3.38 9.13
CA GLY A 29 -4.09 2.82 8.67
C GLY A 29 -4.60 3.53 7.42
N PHE A 30 -5.91 3.53 7.25
CA PHE A 30 -6.55 4.02 6.05
C PHE A 30 -7.66 5.00 6.36
N TYR A 31 -7.97 5.86 5.41
CA TYR A 31 -9.24 6.58 5.35
C TYR A 31 -10.00 6.06 4.12
N ALA A 32 -11.20 5.56 4.32
CA ALA A 32 -12.01 5.00 3.25
C ALA A 32 -13.24 5.89 3.00
N ALA A 33 -13.35 6.43 1.79
CA ALA A 33 -14.54 7.14 1.36
C ALA A 33 -15.47 6.12 0.69
N HIS A 34 -16.47 5.68 1.42
CA HIS A 34 -17.40 4.65 0.95
C HIS A 34 -18.41 5.23 -0.03
N PHE A 35 -18.73 4.43 -1.07
CA PHE A 35 -19.70 4.87 -2.08
C PHE A 35 -21.12 4.89 -1.52
N ASP A 36 -21.44 4.01 -0.58
CA ASP A 36 -22.75 3.97 0.07
C ASP A 36 -22.63 4.55 1.47
N THR A 37 -23.11 5.78 1.64
CA THR A 37 -23.01 6.50 2.92
C THR A 37 -24.12 6.13 3.90
N ASN A 38 -25.08 5.29 3.49
CA ASN A 38 -26.24 4.94 4.33
C ASN A 38 -26.02 3.72 5.21
N LYS A 39 -24.84 3.09 5.16
CA LYS A 39 -24.56 1.85 5.88
C LYS A 39 -23.89 2.05 7.23
N GLY A 40 -23.63 3.29 7.64
CA GLY A 40 -22.96 3.57 8.91
C GLY A 40 -21.54 3.02 8.98
N LEU A 41 -20.85 2.93 7.86
CA LEU A 41 -19.51 2.36 7.80
C LEU A 41 -18.48 3.32 8.38
N ARG A 42 -17.47 2.76 9.04
CA ARG A 42 -16.37 3.54 9.55
C ARG A 42 -15.46 3.97 8.41
N ASN A 43 -15.18 5.27 8.31
CA ASN A 43 -14.27 5.82 7.31
C ASN A 43 -12.83 5.91 7.83
N GLU A 44 -12.64 6.24 9.12
CA GLU A 44 -11.31 6.28 9.72
C GLU A 44 -10.90 4.88 10.17
N ASN A 45 -10.00 4.29 9.42
CA ASN A 45 -9.57 2.92 9.62
C ASN A 45 -8.16 2.93 10.22
N PHE A 46 -8.07 3.34 11.49
CA PHE A 46 -6.79 3.46 12.18
C PHE A 46 -6.11 2.11 12.36
N GLY A 47 -4.78 2.12 12.32
CA GLY A 47 -4.01 0.92 12.48
C GLY A 47 -2.53 1.20 12.46
N LEU A 48 -1.77 0.16 12.21
CA LEU A 48 -0.32 0.25 12.02
C LEU A 48 0.08 -0.73 10.94
N GLY A 49 0.81 -0.25 9.96
CA GLY A 49 1.32 -1.07 8.89
C GLY A 49 2.71 -0.66 8.46
N VAL A 50 3.36 -1.56 7.76
CA VAL A 50 4.69 -1.35 7.20
C VAL A 50 4.67 -1.70 5.72
N GLU A 51 5.40 -0.92 4.94
CA GLU A 51 5.63 -1.18 3.52
C GLU A 51 7.13 -1.14 3.27
N VAL A 52 7.66 -2.17 2.60
CA VAL A 52 9.07 -2.24 2.24
C VAL A 52 9.18 -2.22 0.73
N GLN A 53 9.81 -1.18 0.21
CA GLN A 53 10.06 -1.07 -1.23
C GLN A 53 11.27 -1.92 -1.59
N LEU A 54 11.08 -2.86 -2.51
CA LEU A 54 12.10 -3.80 -2.93
C LEU A 54 12.87 -3.30 -4.14
N ASN A 55 12.18 -2.68 -5.07
CA ASN A 55 12.75 -2.09 -6.26
C ASN A 55 11.80 -1.06 -6.84
N GLU A 56 12.02 -0.65 -8.07
CA GLU A 56 11.25 0.39 -8.74
C GLU A 56 9.77 0.05 -8.85
N ASP A 57 9.44 -1.22 -9.07
CA ASP A 57 8.09 -1.67 -9.38
C ASP A 57 7.39 -2.38 -8.22
N TRP A 58 8.14 -2.97 -7.30
CA TRP A 58 7.59 -3.87 -6.29
C TRP A 58 7.81 -3.38 -4.88
N SER A 59 6.76 -3.49 -4.05
CA SER A 59 6.82 -3.31 -2.60
C SER A 59 6.04 -4.43 -1.94
N VAL A 60 6.35 -4.74 -0.70
CA VAL A 60 5.57 -5.66 0.12
C VAL A 60 5.05 -4.92 1.34
N THR A 61 3.90 -5.34 1.84
CA THR A 61 3.24 -4.64 2.94
C THR A 61 2.54 -5.61 3.87
N ALA A 62 2.43 -5.21 5.12
CA ALA A 62 1.67 -5.94 6.13
C ALA A 62 1.23 -4.97 7.21
N GLY A 63 0.08 -5.24 7.81
CA GLY A 63 -0.41 -4.37 8.88
C GLY A 63 -1.71 -4.86 9.48
N ARG A 64 -2.21 -4.03 10.39
CA ARG A 64 -3.47 -4.30 11.08
C ARG A 64 -4.20 -2.97 11.26
N PHE A 65 -5.51 -2.99 11.08
CA PHE A 65 -6.31 -1.78 11.18
C PHE A 65 -7.73 -2.10 11.63
N ILE A 66 -8.47 -1.05 12.02
CA ILE A 66 -9.90 -1.17 12.30
C ILE A 66 -10.63 -0.99 10.98
N ASN A 67 -11.40 -1.99 10.58
CA ASN A 67 -12.07 -1.99 9.29
C ASN A 67 -13.39 -1.23 9.29
N SER A 68 -14.07 -1.21 8.15
CA SER A 68 -15.31 -0.48 7.94
C SER A 68 -16.46 -0.97 8.83
N ASP A 69 -16.39 -2.19 9.31
CA ASP A 69 -17.36 -2.78 10.24
C ASP A 69 -16.94 -2.61 11.70
N SER A 70 -15.92 -1.79 11.97
CA SER A 70 -15.36 -1.54 13.30
C SER A 70 -14.76 -2.77 13.97
N ALA A 71 -14.42 -3.78 13.18
CA ALA A 71 -13.68 -4.96 13.62
C ALA A 71 -12.21 -4.80 13.23
N HIS A 72 -11.35 -5.64 13.78
CA HIS A 72 -9.93 -5.61 13.43
C HIS A 72 -9.65 -6.48 12.21
N SER A 73 -8.85 -5.95 11.30
CA SER A 73 -8.38 -6.64 10.11
C SER A 73 -6.87 -6.67 10.08
N SER A 74 -6.33 -7.78 9.63
CA SER A 74 -4.91 -7.89 9.28
C SER A 74 -4.80 -8.01 7.77
N TYR A 75 -3.68 -7.58 7.23
CA TYR A 75 -3.43 -7.71 5.80
C TYR A 75 -1.97 -7.99 5.52
N VAL A 76 -1.74 -8.63 4.41
CA VAL A 76 -0.41 -8.86 3.85
C VAL A 76 -0.55 -8.78 2.34
N GLY A 77 0.40 -8.17 1.68
CA GLY A 77 0.29 -8.01 0.24
C GLY A 77 1.56 -7.53 -0.43
N ALA A 78 1.43 -7.34 -1.74
CA ALA A 78 2.49 -6.81 -2.57
C ALA A 78 1.90 -5.79 -3.54
N TYR A 79 2.63 -4.70 -3.71
CA TYR A 79 2.32 -3.69 -4.73
C TYR A 79 3.17 -3.98 -5.95
N TYR A 80 2.53 -3.98 -7.12
CA TYR A 80 3.21 -4.02 -8.41
C TYR A 80 2.77 -2.79 -9.20
N GLN A 81 3.65 -1.80 -9.32
CA GLN A 81 3.35 -0.50 -9.90
C GLN A 81 4.38 -0.11 -10.94
N PRO A 82 4.33 -0.77 -12.12
CA PRO A 82 5.33 -0.52 -13.17
C PRO A 82 5.05 0.72 -14.01
N PHE A 83 3.88 1.34 -13.85
CA PHE A 83 3.48 2.47 -14.67
C PHE A 83 3.72 3.77 -13.92
N THR A 84 4.28 4.76 -14.62
CA THR A 84 4.53 6.08 -14.03
C THR A 84 3.64 7.13 -14.69
N PHE A 85 3.32 8.15 -13.93
CA PHE A 85 2.64 9.34 -14.42
C PHE A 85 3.17 10.54 -13.63
N ALA A 86 2.66 11.75 -13.92
CA ALA A 86 3.17 12.96 -13.28
C ALA A 86 3.32 12.79 -11.77
N TYR A 87 4.55 12.75 -11.27
CA TYR A 87 4.92 12.66 -9.85
C TYR A 87 4.45 11.40 -9.13
N GLY A 88 3.94 10.41 -9.85
CA GLY A 88 3.41 9.21 -9.22
C GLY A 88 3.60 7.95 -10.04
N LYS A 89 3.10 6.86 -9.49
CA LYS A 89 3.10 5.55 -10.15
C LYS A 89 1.78 4.85 -9.87
N TRP A 90 1.43 3.86 -10.69
CA TRP A 90 0.22 3.09 -10.49
C TRP A 90 0.38 1.65 -10.97
N GLY A 91 -0.52 0.83 -10.54
CA GLY A 91 -0.56 -0.58 -10.86
C GLY A 91 -1.61 -1.26 -10.01
N VAL A 92 -1.24 -2.37 -9.38
CA VAL A 92 -2.15 -3.15 -8.55
C VAL A 92 -1.49 -3.46 -7.21
N VAL A 93 -2.33 -3.64 -6.20
CA VAL A 93 -1.92 -4.27 -4.95
C VAL A 93 -2.63 -5.61 -4.87
N MET A 94 -1.88 -6.66 -4.58
CA MET A 94 -2.36 -8.03 -4.47
C MET A 94 -2.09 -8.50 -3.05
N GLY A 95 -3.08 -9.12 -2.42
CA GLY A 95 -2.84 -9.59 -1.08
C GLY A 95 -4.02 -10.32 -0.49
N ALA A 96 -4.02 -10.42 0.82
CA ALA A 96 -5.07 -11.05 1.58
C ALA A 96 -5.41 -10.20 2.80
N PHE A 97 -6.67 -10.21 3.15
CA PHE A 97 -7.24 -9.49 4.29
C PHE A 97 -8.09 -10.44 5.11
N ASN A 98 -8.31 -10.09 6.37
CA ASN A 98 -9.27 -10.81 7.21
C ASN A 98 -10.09 -9.83 8.05
N GLY A 99 -10.96 -10.36 8.91
CA GLY A 99 -11.66 -9.56 9.91
C GLY A 99 -12.91 -8.87 9.41
N TYR A 100 -13.35 -9.10 8.19
CA TYR A 100 -14.60 -8.55 7.69
C TYR A 100 -15.72 -9.56 7.94
N PRO A 101 -16.68 -9.26 8.83
CA PRO A 101 -17.70 -10.25 9.21
C PRO A 101 -18.52 -10.77 8.04
N LYS A 102 -18.75 -9.94 7.02
CA LYS A 102 -19.56 -10.31 5.85
C LYS A 102 -18.74 -10.93 4.74
N ALA A 103 -17.43 -11.05 4.91
CA ALA A 103 -16.53 -11.64 3.92
C ALA A 103 -15.83 -12.84 4.54
N PHE A 104 -16.21 -14.05 4.08
CA PHE A 104 -15.59 -15.29 4.52
C PHE A 104 -15.62 -15.47 6.05
N ASP A 105 -16.69 -14.98 6.70
CA ASP A 105 -16.92 -15.08 8.16
C ASP A 105 -15.75 -14.53 8.99
N GLY A 106 -15.12 -13.47 8.50
CA GLY A 106 -13.97 -12.87 9.16
C GLY A 106 -12.64 -13.54 8.85
N GLY A 107 -12.64 -14.58 8.01
CA GLY A 107 -11.43 -15.29 7.62
C GLY A 107 -10.65 -14.56 6.53
N TRP A 108 -9.53 -15.14 6.15
CA TRP A 108 -8.67 -14.56 5.11
C TRP A 108 -9.30 -14.72 3.72
N PHE A 109 -9.20 -13.69 2.91
CA PHE A 109 -9.62 -13.73 1.52
C PHE A 109 -8.65 -12.93 0.66
N PRO A 110 -8.44 -13.33 -0.60
CA PRO A 110 -7.55 -12.61 -1.51
C PRO A 110 -8.24 -11.38 -2.09
N ALA A 111 -7.44 -10.41 -2.47
CA ALA A 111 -7.91 -9.22 -3.18
C ALA A 111 -6.84 -8.71 -4.12
N VAL A 112 -7.28 -8.15 -5.26
CA VAL A 112 -6.43 -7.43 -6.20
C VAL A 112 -7.12 -6.11 -6.48
N LEU A 113 -6.44 -5.01 -6.17
CA LEU A 113 -7.02 -3.67 -6.25
C LEU A 113 -6.14 -2.76 -7.10
N PRO A 114 -6.74 -1.91 -7.94
CA PRO A 114 -5.98 -0.83 -8.56
C PRO A 114 -5.46 0.13 -7.49
N VAL A 115 -4.24 0.59 -7.66
CA VAL A 115 -3.62 1.49 -6.70
C VAL A 115 -2.73 2.49 -7.41
N ALA A 116 -2.74 3.73 -6.91
CA ALA A 116 -1.83 4.78 -7.34
C ALA A 116 -1.09 5.31 -6.12
N THR A 117 0.16 5.72 -6.32
CA THR A 117 1.02 6.15 -5.24
C THR A 117 1.75 7.42 -5.63
N TRP A 118 1.77 8.38 -4.71
CA TRP A 118 2.59 9.58 -4.78
C TRP A 118 3.53 9.59 -3.59
N GLU A 119 4.81 9.80 -3.85
CA GLU A 119 5.83 9.78 -2.79
C GLU A 119 6.71 10.99 -2.90
N SER A 120 6.89 11.68 -1.77
CA SER A 120 7.94 12.65 -1.58
C SER A 120 9.07 12.00 -0.76
N ARG A 121 10.04 12.79 -0.35
CA ARG A 121 11.18 12.25 0.39
C ARG A 121 10.77 11.54 1.69
N TRP A 122 9.79 12.10 2.41
CA TRP A 122 9.43 11.61 3.75
C TRP A 122 7.99 11.14 3.87
N VAL A 123 7.11 11.61 2.99
CA VAL A 123 5.68 11.38 3.09
C VAL A 123 5.18 10.82 1.76
N GLY A 124 4.30 9.85 1.82
CA GLY A 124 3.65 9.28 0.65
C GLY A 124 2.16 9.08 0.86
N LEU A 125 1.48 8.87 -0.24
CA LEU A 125 0.05 8.61 -0.28
C LEU A 125 -0.22 7.45 -1.22
N ASN A 126 -0.87 6.41 -0.72
CA ASN A 126 -1.41 5.33 -1.53
C ASN A 126 -2.92 5.52 -1.66
N VAL A 127 -3.43 5.44 -2.88
CA VAL A 127 -4.87 5.53 -3.15
C VAL A 127 -5.27 4.26 -3.86
N ALA A 128 -6.16 3.49 -3.24
CA ALA A 128 -6.64 2.23 -3.81
C ALA A 128 -8.15 2.30 -4.02
N LEU A 129 -8.60 1.66 -5.09
CA LEU A 129 -10.01 1.53 -5.38
C LEU A 129 -10.49 0.15 -4.91
N VAL A 130 -11.43 0.15 -3.97
CA VAL A 130 -12.04 -1.08 -3.47
C VAL A 130 -13.36 -1.25 -4.20
N PRO A 131 -13.49 -2.25 -5.08
CA PRO A 131 -14.75 -2.46 -5.79
C PRO A 131 -15.81 -2.98 -4.84
N PRO A 132 -17.08 -2.60 -5.03
CA PRO A 132 -18.16 -3.17 -4.23
C PRO A 132 -18.37 -4.63 -4.66
N LEU A 133 -18.27 -5.54 -3.71
CA LEU A 133 -18.66 -6.93 -3.88
C LEU A 133 -19.95 -7.15 -3.12
N LYS A 134 -20.98 -7.57 -3.82
CA LYS A 134 -22.29 -7.77 -3.25
C LYS A 134 -22.21 -8.61 -1.98
N ASP A 135 -22.69 -8.05 -0.86
CA ASP A 135 -22.75 -8.71 0.45
C ASP A 135 -21.38 -9.08 1.05
N ARG A 136 -20.26 -8.66 0.43
CA ARG A 136 -18.92 -9.04 0.92
C ARG A 136 -18.02 -7.86 1.19
N LEU A 137 -17.88 -6.94 0.23
CA LEU A 137 -17.06 -5.75 0.39
C LEU A 137 -17.87 -4.51 0.05
N TYR A 138 -17.61 -3.44 0.76
CA TYR A 138 -18.21 -2.15 0.49
C TYR A 138 -17.32 -1.39 -0.48
N GLY A 139 -17.90 -0.80 -1.52
CA GLY A 139 -17.16 0.01 -2.46
C GLY A 139 -16.60 1.24 -1.78
N ALA A 140 -15.33 1.56 -2.04
CA ALA A 140 -14.67 2.69 -1.43
C ALA A 140 -13.45 3.11 -2.22
N VAL A 141 -13.05 4.37 -2.03
CA VAL A 141 -11.71 4.84 -2.39
C VAL A 141 -10.93 4.93 -1.08
N SER A 142 -9.84 4.21 -1.00
CA SER A 142 -9.02 4.12 0.20
C SER A 142 -7.81 5.02 0.08
N PHE A 143 -7.56 5.82 1.11
CA PHE A 143 -6.39 6.71 1.20
C PHE A 143 -5.52 6.24 2.35
N GLN A 144 -4.24 6.08 2.10
CA GLN A 144 -3.28 5.68 3.13
C GLN A 144 -2.08 6.63 3.08
N LEU A 145 -1.96 7.44 4.11
CA LEU A 145 -0.75 8.24 4.30
C LEU A 145 0.34 7.34 4.86
N LYS A 146 1.56 7.58 4.45
CA LYS A 146 2.71 6.84 4.96
C LYS A 146 3.90 7.76 5.13
N VAL A 147 4.78 7.40 6.03
CA VAL A 147 6.02 8.14 6.28
C VAL A 147 7.20 7.21 6.08
N ARG A 148 8.24 7.73 5.43
CA ARG A 148 9.47 6.98 5.23
C ARG A 148 10.28 7.03 6.51
N VAL A 149 10.64 5.86 7.03
CA VAL A 149 11.43 5.74 8.27
C VAL A 149 12.81 5.17 8.03
N TRP A 150 13.04 4.60 6.85
CA TRP A 150 14.33 4.05 6.47
C TRP A 150 14.53 4.18 4.97
N ASP A 151 15.75 4.49 4.56
CA ASP A 151 16.06 4.66 3.13
C ASP A 151 17.40 3.97 2.81
#